data_5cef431e39bd67155d649f4ccc531af5
#
_entry.id   5cef431e39bd67155d649f4ccc531af5
#
_cell.length_a   1.000
_cell.length_b   1.000
_cell.length_c   1.000
_cell.angle_alpha   90.00
_cell.angle_beta   90.00
_cell.angle_gamma   90.00
#
_symmetry.space_group_name_H-M   'P 1'
#
loop_
_entity.id
_entity.type
_entity.pdbx_description
1 polymer ?
#
loop_
_entity_poly.entity_id
_entity_poly.type
_entity_poly.pdbx_seq_one_letter_code
_entity_poly.pdbx_strand_id
1 'polypeptide(L)'
;MKALVFLLLVVVALFVSDNSTHSTDTTDKGVQVTWSVTDSKAYAKDKLNEWQDKQWSCLNRLWGKESAWNPSARNSIKVMGKHAGGIPQLLGLDPATPAPRQIERGLDYIYYRYGTPCDAWSHWKRNGNY
;
A
#
# COMPACT_ATOMS: atom_id res chain seq x y z
N MET A 1 -26.57 -52.66 43.72
CA MET A 1 -26.87 -51.18 43.76
C MET A 1 -25.81 -50.47 42.98
N LYS A 2 -26.18 -49.97 41.85
CA LYS A 2 -25.23 -49.35 40.91
C LYS A 2 -25.25 -47.83 41.13
N ALA A 3 -24.12 -47.32 41.60
CA ALA A 3 -23.92 -45.89 41.72
C ALA A 3 -23.63 -45.31 40.32
N LEU A 4 -24.49 -44.40 39.87
CA LEU A 4 -24.35 -43.68 38.66
C LEU A 4 -23.40 -42.50 38.96
N VAL A 5 -22.20 -42.56 38.42
CA VAL A 5 -21.27 -41.43 38.44
C VAL A 5 -21.61 -40.53 37.25
N PHE A 6 -22.21 -39.37 37.53
CA PHE A 6 -22.41 -38.30 36.55
C PHE A 6 -21.04 -37.62 36.33
N LEU A 7 -20.45 -37.89 35.19
CA LEU A 7 -19.28 -37.18 34.73
C LEU A 7 -19.73 -35.82 34.13
N LEU A 8 -19.54 -34.77 34.91
CA LEU A 8 -19.79 -33.40 34.44
C LEU A 8 -18.65 -32.98 33.55
N LEU A 9 -18.87 -33.07 32.24
CA LEU A 9 -17.98 -32.49 31.24
C LEU A 9 -18.15 -30.97 31.26
N VAL A 10 -17.22 -30.29 31.93
CA VAL A 10 -17.09 -28.83 31.80
C VAL A 10 -16.40 -28.56 30.48
N VAL A 11 -17.19 -28.20 29.49
CA VAL A 11 -16.67 -27.64 28.25
C VAL A 11 -16.24 -26.21 28.54
N VAL A 12 -14.98 -26.01 28.75
CA VAL A 12 -14.37 -24.68 28.77
C VAL A 12 -14.30 -24.21 27.33
N ALA A 13 -15.27 -23.42 26.93
CA ALA A 13 -15.20 -22.68 25.68
C ALA A 13 -14.10 -21.61 25.81
N LEU A 14 -12.96 -21.87 25.24
CA LEU A 14 -11.95 -20.86 25.03
C LEU A 14 -12.47 -19.88 23.97
N PHE A 15 -13.02 -18.78 24.42
CA PHE A 15 -13.26 -17.63 23.54
C PHE A 15 -11.89 -17.08 23.15
N VAL A 16 -11.43 -17.46 21.97
CA VAL A 16 -10.36 -16.72 21.30
C VAL A 16 -10.99 -15.41 20.88
N SER A 17 -10.66 -14.36 21.60
CA SER A 17 -11.03 -13.00 21.23
C SER A 17 -10.16 -12.63 20.06
N ASP A 18 -10.67 -12.85 18.85
CA ASP A 18 -10.15 -12.21 17.65
C ASP A 18 -10.39 -10.71 17.79
N ASN A 19 -9.38 -10.04 18.31
CA ASN A 19 -9.37 -8.60 18.39
C ASN A 19 -8.92 -8.04 17.04
N SER A 20 -9.64 -8.40 15.99
CA SER A 20 -9.64 -7.65 14.73
C SER A 20 -10.39 -6.35 14.99
N THR A 21 -9.71 -5.41 15.60
CA THR A 21 -10.19 -4.04 15.59
C THR A 21 -10.06 -3.48 14.19
N HIS A 22 -11.01 -3.84 13.35
CA HIS A 22 -11.34 -3.05 12.19
C HIS A 22 -12.03 -1.80 12.72
N SER A 23 -11.25 -0.79 13.02
CA SER A 23 -11.76 0.50 13.43
C SER A 23 -12.38 1.17 12.21
N THR A 24 -13.65 0.90 11.98
CA THR A 24 -14.52 1.84 11.27
C THR A 24 -14.82 2.95 12.22
N ASP A 25 -13.93 3.90 12.35
CA ASP A 25 -14.25 5.13 13.06
C ASP A 25 -14.85 6.14 12.08
N THR A 26 -16.15 6.16 12.10
CA THR A 26 -16.95 7.30 11.70
C THR A 26 -16.99 8.24 12.87
N THR A 27 -16.14 9.27 12.90
CA THR A 27 -16.50 10.52 13.56
C THR A 27 -15.45 11.59 13.32
N ASP A 28 -15.84 12.58 12.55
CA ASP A 28 -15.90 13.96 12.98
C ASP A 28 -14.76 14.41 13.92
N LYS A 29 -13.84 15.00 13.31
CA LYS A 29 -12.77 15.95 13.63
C LYS A 29 -11.47 15.50 13.00
N GLY A 30 -11.29 15.78 11.69
CA GLY A 30 -10.01 16.15 11.10
C GLY A 30 -8.73 15.47 11.57
N VAL A 31 -8.76 14.17 11.93
CA VAL A 31 -7.52 13.41 12.07
C VAL A 31 -6.99 13.20 10.67
N GLN A 32 -6.12 14.09 10.27
CA GLN A 32 -5.29 13.88 9.09
C GLN A 32 -4.43 12.64 9.38
N VAL A 33 -4.85 11.50 8.86
CA VAL A 33 -4.01 10.30 8.90
C VAL A 33 -2.81 10.58 8.00
N THR A 34 -1.73 11.01 8.61
CA THR A 34 -0.46 11.20 7.91
C THR A 34 0.17 9.84 7.69
N TRP A 35 0.11 9.36 6.47
CA TRP A 35 0.78 8.13 6.07
C TRP A 35 2.30 8.33 6.07
N SER A 36 2.99 7.59 6.91
CA SER A 36 4.43 7.56 6.91
C SER A 36 4.97 6.84 5.66
N VAL A 37 6.25 7.05 5.37
CA VAL A 37 6.94 6.27 4.33
C VAL A 37 6.87 4.77 4.63
N THR A 38 6.97 4.39 5.91
CA THR A 38 6.87 2.98 6.34
C THR A 38 5.49 2.40 6.06
N ASP A 39 4.41 3.13 6.38
CA ASP A 39 3.04 2.69 6.13
C ASP A 39 2.77 2.55 4.62
N SER A 40 3.21 3.53 3.84
CA SER A 40 3.10 3.52 2.38
C SER A 40 3.81 2.32 1.76
N LYS A 41 5.01 2.01 2.22
CA LYS A 41 5.77 0.84 1.76
C LYS A 41 5.11 -0.48 2.15
N ALA A 42 4.63 -0.60 3.38
CA ALA A 42 3.92 -1.79 3.84
C ALA A 42 2.65 -2.04 3.02
N TYR A 43 1.86 -1.00 2.79
CA TYR A 43 0.66 -1.08 1.97
C TYR A 43 0.96 -1.51 0.53
N ALA A 44 1.95 -0.89 -0.10
CA ALA A 44 2.33 -1.23 -1.48
C ALA A 44 2.85 -2.67 -1.59
N LYS A 45 3.63 -3.12 -0.62
CA LYS A 45 4.13 -4.50 -0.57
C LYS A 45 2.98 -5.51 -0.46
N ASP A 46 2.00 -5.23 0.38
CA ASP A 46 0.80 -6.05 0.51
C ASP A 46 0.00 -6.15 -0.80
N LYS A 47 -0.13 -5.06 -1.53
CA LYS A 47 -0.81 -5.03 -2.83
C LYS A 47 -0.13 -5.81 -3.94
N LEU A 48 1.16 -6.10 -3.82
CA LEU A 48 1.88 -6.92 -4.81
C LEU A 48 1.58 -8.42 -4.70
N ASN A 49 1.00 -8.87 -3.58
CA ASN A 49 0.60 -10.26 -3.35
C ASN A 49 1.67 -11.32 -3.72
N GLU A 50 1.35 -12.17 -4.69
CA GLU A 50 2.13 -13.35 -5.07
C GLU A 50 3.46 -13.06 -5.79
N TRP A 51 3.69 -11.82 -6.19
CA TRP A 51 4.91 -11.40 -6.91
C TRP A 51 6.02 -10.88 -6.00
N GLN A 52 6.03 -11.29 -4.77
CA GLN A 52 6.47 -10.54 -3.61
C GLN A 52 7.90 -9.99 -3.64
N ASP A 53 8.93 -10.78 -3.52
CA ASP A 53 10.23 -10.21 -3.15
C ASP A 53 10.94 -9.47 -4.28
N LYS A 54 10.97 -10.06 -5.47
CA LYS A 54 11.66 -9.44 -6.61
C LYS A 54 10.93 -8.20 -7.10
N GLN A 55 9.61 -8.30 -7.26
CA GLN A 55 8.80 -7.18 -7.74
C GLN A 55 8.75 -6.06 -6.71
N TRP A 56 8.71 -6.39 -5.42
CA TRP A 56 8.82 -5.40 -4.35
C TRP A 56 10.16 -4.66 -4.41
N SER A 57 11.28 -5.37 -4.57
CA SER A 57 12.59 -4.74 -4.68
C SER A 57 12.66 -3.73 -5.81
N CYS A 58 12.09 -4.07 -6.98
CA CYS A 58 12.03 -3.16 -8.12
C CYS A 58 11.13 -1.95 -7.83
N LEU A 59 9.95 -2.15 -7.28
CA LEU A 59 9.02 -1.08 -6.95
C LEU A 59 9.62 -0.11 -5.92
N ASN A 60 10.24 -0.66 -4.88
CA ASN A 60 10.85 0.14 -3.82
C ASN A 60 11.97 1.05 -4.37
N ARG A 61 12.76 0.53 -5.30
CA ARG A 61 13.80 1.32 -5.98
C ARG A 61 13.21 2.37 -6.91
N LEU A 62 12.22 1.99 -7.70
CA LEU A 62 11.57 2.88 -8.66
C LEU A 62 10.94 4.08 -7.95
N TRP A 63 10.05 3.86 -7.00
CA TRP A 63 9.40 4.95 -6.30
C TRP A 63 10.31 5.66 -5.28
N GLY A 64 11.37 5.00 -4.84
CA GLY A 64 12.47 5.64 -4.13
C GLY A 64 13.15 6.71 -4.96
N LYS A 65 13.37 6.45 -6.24
CA LYS A 65 13.94 7.42 -7.20
C LYS A 65 12.94 8.50 -7.60
N GLU A 66 11.67 8.15 -7.77
CA GLU A 66 10.65 9.10 -8.21
C GLU A 66 10.33 10.17 -7.16
N SER A 67 10.10 9.75 -5.93
CA SER A 67 9.60 10.65 -4.88
C SER A 67 10.22 10.44 -3.50
N ALA A 68 11.15 9.50 -3.34
CA ALA A 68 11.55 8.99 -2.04
C ALA A 68 10.35 8.52 -1.19
N TRP A 69 9.32 7.97 -1.84
CA TRP A 69 8.05 7.55 -1.22
C TRP A 69 7.27 8.71 -0.56
N ASN A 70 7.53 9.94 -0.95
CA ASN A 70 6.85 11.11 -0.39
C ASN A 70 5.51 11.34 -1.11
N PRO A 71 4.36 11.20 -0.42
CA PRO A 71 3.05 11.41 -1.03
C PRO A 71 2.81 12.87 -1.43
N SER A 72 3.51 13.81 -0.83
CA SER A 72 3.41 15.25 -1.13
C SER A 72 4.37 15.71 -2.23
N ALA A 73 5.14 14.80 -2.80
CA ALA A 73 6.10 15.16 -3.85
C ALA A 73 5.38 15.68 -5.10
N ARG A 74 5.92 16.76 -5.66
CA ARG A 74 5.44 17.35 -6.90
C ARG A 74 6.62 17.79 -7.74
N ASN A 75 6.66 17.36 -8.98
CA ASN A 75 7.66 17.86 -9.93
C ASN A 75 7.30 19.27 -10.36
N SER A 76 8.26 20.18 -10.31
CA SER A 76 8.08 21.57 -10.75
C SER A 76 7.94 21.71 -12.28
N ILE A 77 8.48 20.74 -13.02
CA ILE A 77 8.45 20.74 -14.48
C ILE A 77 7.09 20.21 -14.95
N LYS A 78 6.45 20.95 -15.85
CA LYS A 78 5.22 20.52 -16.51
C LYS A 78 5.55 19.74 -17.77
N VAL A 79 4.83 18.63 -17.95
CA VAL A 79 4.79 17.87 -19.19
C VAL A 79 3.34 17.87 -19.69
N MET A 80 3.10 18.29 -20.90
CA MET A 80 1.74 18.45 -21.45
C MET A 80 0.81 19.30 -20.56
N GLY A 81 1.36 20.33 -19.93
CA GLY A 81 0.63 21.23 -19.02
C GLY A 81 0.35 20.66 -17.63
N LYS A 82 0.82 19.47 -17.30
CA LYS A 82 0.57 18.79 -16.03
C LYS A 82 1.87 18.55 -15.26
N HIS A 83 1.80 18.58 -13.92
CA HIS A 83 2.89 18.16 -13.05
C HIS A 83 2.79 16.67 -12.75
N ALA A 84 3.92 16.01 -12.60
CA ALA A 84 3.96 14.71 -11.96
C ALA A 84 3.83 14.86 -10.44
N GLY A 85 3.10 13.99 -9.79
CA GLY A 85 2.81 14.13 -8.37
C GLY A 85 2.74 12.80 -7.62
N GLY A 86 2.90 12.92 -6.30
CA GLY A 86 2.74 11.83 -5.35
C GLY A 86 3.86 10.82 -5.34
N ILE A 87 3.64 9.74 -4.61
CA ILE A 87 4.60 8.62 -4.48
C ILE A 87 5.03 8.09 -5.87
N PRO A 88 4.11 7.80 -6.80
CA PRO A 88 4.47 7.24 -8.11
C PRO A 88 4.90 8.29 -9.13
N GLN A 89 4.83 9.57 -8.83
CA GLN A 89 5.10 10.66 -9.78
C GLN A 89 4.31 10.52 -11.10
N LEU A 90 3.02 10.22 -10.97
CA LEU A 90 2.14 10.17 -12.13
C LEU A 90 1.77 11.57 -12.63
N LEU A 91 1.77 11.73 -13.92
CA LEU A 91 1.41 12.98 -14.56
C LEU A 91 -0.05 13.34 -14.27
N GLY A 92 -0.26 14.52 -13.67
CA GLY A 92 -1.58 15.00 -13.28
C GLY A 92 -2.14 14.41 -11.98
N LEU A 93 -1.37 13.61 -11.25
CA LEU A 93 -1.76 13.14 -9.92
C LEU A 93 -1.62 14.29 -8.92
N ASP A 94 -2.71 14.59 -8.22
CA ASP A 94 -2.72 15.59 -7.15
C ASP A 94 -2.02 15.00 -5.90
N PRO A 95 -0.97 15.65 -5.38
CA PRO A 95 -0.31 15.22 -4.15
C PRO A 95 -1.22 15.21 -2.92
N ALA A 96 -2.36 15.92 -2.95
CA ALA A 96 -3.37 15.86 -1.90
C ALA A 96 -4.17 14.55 -1.91
N THR A 97 -4.06 13.73 -2.95
CA THR A 97 -4.68 12.40 -3.01
C THR A 97 -4.13 11.53 -1.86
N PRO A 98 -4.98 10.83 -1.10
CA PRO A 98 -4.51 9.95 -0.03
C PRO A 98 -3.48 8.93 -0.52
N ALA A 99 -2.44 8.68 0.28
CA ALA A 99 -1.31 7.81 -0.09
C ALA A 99 -1.74 6.42 -0.60
N PRO A 100 -2.71 5.71 0.01
CA PRO A 100 -3.18 4.43 -0.53
C PRO A 100 -3.69 4.53 -1.96
N ARG A 101 -4.43 5.58 -2.27
CA ARG A 101 -4.96 5.80 -3.63
C ARG A 101 -3.86 6.16 -4.62
N GLN A 102 -2.86 6.89 -4.19
CA GLN A 102 -1.67 7.16 -5.02
C GLN A 102 -0.96 5.85 -5.38
N ILE A 103 -0.79 4.96 -4.39
CA ILE A 103 -0.15 3.65 -4.56
C ILE A 103 -0.95 2.78 -5.55
N GLU A 104 -2.26 2.66 -5.34
CA GLU A 104 -3.14 1.91 -6.24
C GLU A 104 -3.05 2.42 -7.68
N ARG A 105 -3.18 3.72 -7.87
CA ARG A 105 -3.08 4.34 -9.21
C ARG A 105 -1.69 4.13 -9.84
N GLY A 106 -0.64 4.19 -9.04
CA GLY A 106 0.72 3.93 -9.50
C GLY A 106 0.93 2.48 -9.93
N LEU A 107 0.39 1.53 -9.19
CA LEU A 107 0.43 0.11 -9.55
C LEU A 107 -0.37 -0.16 -10.83
N ASP A 108 -1.57 0.40 -10.95
CA ASP A 108 -2.38 0.28 -12.16
C ASP A 108 -1.63 0.81 -13.38
N TYR A 109 -0.98 1.97 -13.26
CA TYR A 109 -0.17 2.54 -14.33
C TYR A 109 0.97 1.60 -14.73
N ILE A 110 1.69 1.03 -13.76
CA ILE A 110 2.77 0.06 -14.03
C ILE A 110 2.23 -1.15 -14.78
N TYR A 111 1.11 -1.71 -14.35
CA TYR A 111 0.48 -2.85 -15.01
C TYR A 111 0.12 -2.55 -16.46
N TYR A 112 -0.53 -1.43 -16.70
CA TYR A 112 -0.95 -1.06 -18.06
C TYR A 112 0.22 -0.75 -18.97
N ARG A 113 1.22 -0.07 -18.46
CA ARG A 113 2.31 0.44 -19.27
C ARG A 113 3.46 -0.55 -19.45
N TYR A 114 3.79 -1.29 -18.42
CA TYR A 114 5.00 -2.10 -18.36
C TYR A 114 4.75 -3.58 -18.05
N GLY A 115 3.64 -3.92 -17.46
CA GLY A 115 3.30 -5.27 -17.02
C GLY A 115 3.75 -5.57 -15.60
N THR A 116 4.99 -5.27 -15.22
CA THR A 116 5.51 -5.53 -13.87
C THR A 116 6.34 -4.37 -13.32
N PRO A 117 6.47 -4.26 -11.99
CA PRO A 117 7.39 -3.29 -11.38
C PRO A 117 8.83 -3.42 -11.86
N CYS A 118 9.33 -4.64 -12.06
CA CYS A 118 10.69 -4.83 -12.55
C CYS A 118 10.87 -4.38 -14.00
N ASP A 119 9.87 -4.52 -14.84
CA ASP A 119 9.90 -3.99 -16.21
C ASP A 119 9.89 -2.46 -16.21
N ALA A 120 9.06 -1.86 -15.36
CA ALA A 120 9.05 -0.41 -15.15
C ALA A 120 10.41 0.11 -14.63
N TRP A 121 11.01 -0.59 -13.67
CA TRP A 121 12.34 -0.26 -13.16
C TRP A 121 13.43 -0.40 -14.24
N SER A 122 13.35 -1.41 -15.08
CA SER A 122 14.27 -1.58 -16.21
C SER A 122 14.14 -0.45 -17.22
N HIS A 123 12.92 0.00 -17.50
CA HIS A 123 12.67 1.17 -18.33
C HIS A 123 13.29 2.43 -17.71
N TRP A 124 13.03 2.65 -16.43
CA TRP A 124 13.57 3.80 -15.69
C TRP A 124 15.10 3.86 -15.74
N LYS A 125 15.77 2.71 -15.55
CA LYS A 125 17.25 2.64 -15.62
C LYS A 125 17.81 3.04 -16.98
N ARG A 126 17.07 2.80 -18.05
CA ARG A 126 17.49 3.15 -19.40
C ARG A 126 17.16 4.59 -19.79
N ASN A 127 16.06 5.11 -19.29
CA ASN A 127 15.47 6.37 -19.77
C ASN A 127 15.41 7.48 -18.71
N GLY A 128 15.61 7.17 -17.44
CA GLY A 128 15.51 8.12 -16.35
C GLY A 128 14.07 8.53 -15.98
N ASN A 129 13.08 7.85 -16.55
CA ASN A 129 11.66 8.02 -16.28
C ASN A 129 10.89 6.72 -16.53
N TYR A 130 9.62 6.71 -16.15
CA TYR A 130 8.72 5.59 -16.43
C TYR A 130 7.32 6.09 -16.73
#